data_62e8e5ab8781703e1aab8fcda5cab1de
#
_entry.id   62e8e5ab8781703e1aab8fcda5cab1de
#
_cell.length_a   1.000
_cell.length_b   1.000
_cell.length_c   1.000
_cell.angle_alpha   90.00
_cell.angle_beta   90.00
_cell.angle_gamma   90.00
#
_symmetry.space_group_name_H-M   'P 1'
#
loop_
_entity.id
_entity.type
_entity.pdbx_description
1 polymer ?
#
loop_
_entity_poly.entity_id
_entity_poly.type
_entity_poly.pdbx_seq_one_letter_code
_entity_poly.pdbx_strand_id
1 'polypeptide(L)'
;MNEELTSLSPETLKTAREIISQYIQLPETDVRLLASILKKGSAKKGEIFIRDGQVCDSLIYVTQGLARQFYYKNGHDVTEHFTSEGQMLYCIESLYLQEPTHLMAEALEPLTYYKIPYKQMNTLLRQSVGLCQWRIRLLEIDGVISQQKADSLRFETASERYERFVKEYPEAAKRAPNQHIASYLVMTRESLSRVRAGTL
;
A
#
# COMPACT_ATOMS: atom_id res chain seq x y z
N MET A 1 9.22 -0.82 -29.78
CA MET A 1 9.69 -0.24 -28.51
C MET A 1 9.75 1.29 -28.48
N ASN A 2 9.91 1.99 -29.60
CA ASN A 2 9.95 3.47 -29.65
C ASN A 2 8.61 4.18 -29.81
N GLU A 3 7.57 3.54 -30.35
CA GLU A 3 6.27 4.18 -30.58
C GLU A 3 5.36 4.21 -29.33
N GLU A 4 5.45 3.22 -28.44
CA GLU A 4 4.67 3.20 -27.19
C GLU A 4 5.13 4.25 -26.16
N LEU A 5 6.40 4.65 -26.21
CA LEU A 5 6.95 5.70 -25.32
C LEU A 5 6.51 7.12 -25.70
N THR A 6 6.00 7.32 -26.93
CA THR A 6 5.58 8.64 -27.44
C THR A 6 4.14 9.01 -27.09
N SER A 7 3.31 8.07 -26.62
CA SER A 7 1.87 8.28 -26.34
C SER A 7 1.48 8.29 -24.86
N LEU A 8 2.48 8.37 -23.94
CA LEU A 8 2.20 8.39 -22.49
C LEU A 8 1.46 9.67 -22.09
N SER A 9 0.34 9.51 -21.36
CA SER A 9 -0.40 10.67 -20.89
C SER A 9 0.40 11.50 -19.87
N PRO A 10 0.24 12.83 -19.82
CA PRO A 10 0.87 13.67 -18.80
C PRO A 10 0.58 13.20 -17.36
N GLU A 11 -0.64 12.70 -17.11
CA GLU A 11 -1.06 12.14 -15.82
C GLU A 11 -0.22 10.92 -15.44
N THR A 12 -0.04 9.97 -16.36
CA THR A 12 0.75 8.75 -16.13
C THR A 12 2.22 9.08 -15.85
N LEU A 13 2.80 10.02 -16.60
CA LEU A 13 4.17 10.48 -16.38
C LEU A 13 4.33 11.16 -15.02
N LYS A 14 3.36 12.00 -14.64
CA LYS A 14 3.33 12.65 -13.32
C LYS A 14 3.29 11.59 -12.21
N THR A 15 2.39 10.62 -12.31
CA THR A 15 2.28 9.53 -11.33
C THR A 15 3.55 8.70 -11.25
N ALA A 16 4.17 8.32 -12.36
CA ALA A 16 5.43 7.60 -12.33
C ALA A 16 6.56 8.38 -11.62
N ARG A 17 6.61 9.69 -11.85
CA ARG A 17 7.57 10.58 -11.17
C ARG A 17 7.28 10.65 -9.67
N GLU A 18 6.03 10.78 -9.26
CA GLU A 18 5.62 10.76 -7.85
C GLU A 18 6.01 9.45 -7.17
N ILE A 19 5.74 8.29 -7.80
CA ILE A 19 6.11 6.96 -7.30
C ILE A 19 7.61 6.86 -7.04
N ILE A 20 8.44 7.33 -7.97
CA ILE A 20 9.91 7.23 -7.86
C ILE A 20 10.44 8.21 -6.83
N SER A 21 9.99 9.47 -6.89
CA SER A 21 10.58 10.58 -6.10
C SER A 21 10.37 10.46 -4.60
N GLN A 22 9.44 9.61 -4.15
CA GLN A 22 9.27 9.29 -2.72
C GLN A 22 10.50 8.60 -2.11
N TYR A 23 11.27 7.92 -2.94
CA TYR A 23 12.39 7.07 -2.51
C TYR A 23 13.75 7.56 -3.02
N ILE A 24 13.79 8.05 -4.27
CA ILE A 24 15.03 8.46 -4.94
C ILE A 24 14.70 9.37 -6.13
N GLN A 25 15.64 10.24 -6.49
CA GLN A 25 15.55 11.02 -7.73
C GLN A 25 16.18 10.23 -8.89
N LEU A 26 15.44 10.06 -9.97
CA LEU A 26 15.91 9.37 -11.17
C LEU A 26 15.73 10.25 -12.42
N PRO A 27 16.53 10.00 -13.49
CA PRO A 27 16.39 10.71 -14.75
C PRO A 27 15.05 10.41 -15.43
N GLU A 28 14.62 11.31 -16.32
CA GLU A 28 13.34 11.23 -17.04
C GLU A 28 13.21 9.94 -17.86
N THR A 29 14.31 9.36 -18.31
CA THR A 29 14.32 8.06 -19.00
C THR A 29 13.75 6.95 -18.13
N ASP A 30 14.12 6.88 -16.85
CA ASP A 30 13.62 5.87 -15.91
C ASP A 30 12.16 6.13 -15.53
N VAL A 31 11.77 7.41 -15.40
CA VAL A 31 10.36 7.80 -15.19
C VAL A 31 9.49 7.31 -16.35
N ARG A 32 9.94 7.51 -17.60
CA ARG A 32 9.21 7.02 -18.79
C ARG A 32 9.15 5.51 -18.87
N LEU A 33 10.23 4.81 -18.49
CA LEU A 33 10.24 3.35 -18.41
C LEU A 33 9.19 2.85 -17.41
N LEU A 34 9.14 3.41 -16.21
CA LEU A 34 8.11 3.04 -15.23
C LEU A 34 6.71 3.39 -15.74
N ALA A 35 6.53 4.59 -16.29
CA ALA A 35 5.24 5.05 -16.82
C ALA A 35 4.69 4.11 -17.90
N SER A 36 5.55 3.50 -18.73
CA SER A 36 5.14 2.63 -19.85
C SER A 36 4.43 1.36 -19.39
N ILE A 37 4.62 0.93 -18.14
CA ILE A 37 3.99 -0.27 -17.59
C ILE A 37 2.84 0.03 -16.61
N LEU A 38 2.59 1.30 -16.28
CA LEU A 38 1.52 1.68 -15.37
C LEU A 38 0.14 1.42 -16.00
N LYS A 39 -0.73 0.78 -15.23
CA LYS A 39 -2.12 0.49 -15.64
C LYS A 39 -3.10 1.14 -14.67
N LYS A 40 -3.86 2.10 -15.15
CA LYS A 40 -4.90 2.78 -14.35
C LYS A 40 -6.02 1.81 -14.01
N GLY A 41 -6.51 1.89 -12.77
CA GLY A 41 -7.63 1.12 -12.25
C GLY A 41 -8.45 1.94 -11.28
N SER A 42 -9.62 1.41 -10.91
CA SER A 42 -10.51 1.98 -9.91
C SER A 42 -11.27 0.88 -9.18
N ALA A 43 -11.76 1.19 -7.98
CA ALA A 43 -12.68 0.34 -7.23
C ALA A 43 -13.75 1.21 -6.56
N LYS A 44 -14.97 0.66 -6.43
CA LYS A 44 -16.07 1.33 -5.72
C LYS A 44 -15.88 1.13 -4.22
N LYS A 45 -16.47 2.01 -3.41
CA LYS A 45 -16.54 1.81 -1.96
C LYS A 45 -17.13 0.45 -1.62
N GLY A 46 -16.47 -0.32 -0.76
CA GLY A 46 -16.82 -1.66 -0.35
C GLY A 46 -16.40 -2.76 -1.33
N GLU A 47 -15.76 -2.41 -2.45
CA GLU A 47 -15.29 -3.40 -3.42
C GLU A 47 -14.00 -4.06 -2.92
N ILE A 48 -14.00 -5.41 -2.93
CA ILE A 48 -12.79 -6.21 -2.69
C ILE A 48 -12.09 -6.40 -4.03
N PHE A 49 -10.98 -5.70 -4.24
CA PHE A 49 -10.23 -5.69 -5.50
C PHE A 49 -8.98 -6.59 -5.50
N ILE A 50 -8.57 -7.11 -4.33
CA ILE A 50 -7.69 -8.29 -4.18
C ILE A 50 -8.45 -9.28 -3.30
N ARG A 51 -8.58 -10.53 -3.76
CA ARG A 51 -9.41 -11.55 -3.10
C ARG A 51 -8.54 -12.67 -2.53
N ASP A 52 -9.05 -13.32 -1.48
CA ASP A 52 -8.49 -14.55 -0.94
C ASP A 52 -8.30 -15.60 -2.06
N GLY A 53 -7.19 -16.32 -2.03
CA GLY A 53 -6.84 -17.33 -3.01
C GLY A 53 -6.30 -16.82 -4.35
N GLN A 54 -6.23 -15.49 -4.57
CA GLN A 54 -5.59 -14.91 -5.76
C GLN A 54 -4.08 -14.80 -5.58
N VAL A 55 -3.33 -14.88 -6.67
CA VAL A 55 -1.91 -14.50 -6.69
C VAL A 55 -1.81 -13.00 -6.93
N CYS A 56 -1.14 -12.29 -6.04
CA CYS A 56 -0.87 -10.87 -6.20
C CYS A 56 0.18 -10.68 -7.30
N ASP A 57 -0.21 -10.05 -8.39
CA ASP A 57 0.60 -9.88 -9.60
C ASP A 57 1.13 -8.46 -9.84
N SER A 58 0.80 -7.54 -8.94
CA SER A 58 1.09 -6.11 -9.11
C SER A 58 1.30 -5.40 -7.78
N LEU A 59 2.15 -4.36 -7.77
CA LEU A 59 2.08 -3.31 -6.77
C LEU A 59 0.99 -2.32 -7.21
N ILE A 60 0.28 -1.74 -6.26
CA ILE A 60 -0.80 -0.79 -6.49
C ILE A 60 -0.42 0.54 -5.84
N TYR A 61 -0.36 1.60 -6.62
CA TYR A 61 -0.16 2.97 -6.13
C TYR A 61 -1.51 3.70 -6.09
N VAL A 62 -1.94 4.09 -4.90
CA VAL A 62 -3.21 4.80 -4.70
C VAL A 62 -3.04 6.27 -5.06
N THR A 63 -3.89 6.78 -5.96
CA THR A 63 -3.89 8.19 -6.35
C THR A 63 -5.05 8.97 -5.71
N GLN A 64 -6.12 8.26 -5.33
CA GLN A 64 -7.27 8.85 -4.65
C GLN A 64 -8.02 7.79 -3.85
N GLY A 65 -8.48 8.15 -2.65
CA GLY A 65 -9.31 7.33 -1.79
C GLY A 65 -8.50 6.57 -0.73
N LEU A 66 -9.18 5.75 0.02
CA LEU A 66 -8.64 4.96 1.13
C LEU A 66 -8.98 3.49 0.92
N ALA A 67 -7.97 2.63 1.11
CA ALA A 67 -8.10 1.18 1.09
C ALA A 67 -7.58 0.58 2.40
N ARG A 68 -7.98 -0.65 2.67
CA ARG A 68 -7.37 -1.49 3.70
C ARG A 68 -6.99 -2.86 3.16
N GLN A 69 -5.99 -3.47 3.76
CA GLN A 69 -5.71 -4.89 3.63
C GLN A 69 -6.17 -5.60 4.89
N PHE A 70 -6.80 -6.76 4.71
CA PHE A 70 -7.38 -7.54 5.80
C PHE A 70 -7.46 -9.02 5.45
N TYR A 71 -7.64 -9.85 6.48
CA TYR A 71 -7.91 -11.28 6.34
C TYR A 71 -8.91 -11.74 7.41
N TYR A 72 -9.47 -12.94 7.24
CA TYR A 72 -10.29 -13.57 8.27
C TYR A 72 -9.46 -14.58 9.07
N LYS A 73 -9.51 -14.48 10.40
CA LYS A 73 -8.91 -15.44 11.32
C LYS A 73 -9.94 -15.86 12.35
N ASN A 74 -10.29 -17.16 12.35
CA ASN A 74 -11.32 -17.72 13.25
C ASN A 74 -12.66 -16.96 13.17
N GLY A 75 -13.08 -16.55 11.97
CA GLY A 75 -14.30 -15.78 11.73
C GLY A 75 -14.20 -14.28 12.05
N HIS A 76 -13.06 -13.79 12.52
CA HIS A 76 -12.84 -12.38 12.83
C HIS A 76 -12.15 -11.66 11.65
N ASP A 77 -12.65 -10.47 11.29
CA ASP A 77 -12.04 -9.55 10.35
C ASP A 77 -10.82 -8.88 11.01
N VAL A 78 -9.64 -9.13 10.47
CA VAL A 78 -8.37 -8.59 10.98
C VAL A 78 -7.78 -7.63 9.94
N THR A 79 -7.76 -6.35 10.27
CA THR A 79 -7.13 -5.32 9.44
C THR A 79 -5.61 -5.33 9.63
N GLU A 80 -4.88 -5.47 8.52
CA GLU A 80 -3.42 -5.57 8.52
C GLU A 80 -2.73 -4.25 8.14
N HIS A 81 -3.28 -3.53 7.15
CA HIS A 81 -2.74 -2.25 6.66
C HIS A 81 -3.86 -1.33 6.20
N PHE A 82 -3.58 -0.02 6.25
CA PHE A 82 -4.32 1.01 5.52
C PHE A 82 -3.42 1.61 4.43
N THR A 83 -4.04 2.06 3.35
CA THR A 83 -3.34 2.68 2.22
C THR A 83 -4.18 3.84 1.72
N SER A 84 -3.63 5.04 1.72
CA SER A 84 -4.25 6.25 1.19
C SER A 84 -3.48 6.81 -0.01
N GLU A 85 -3.83 8.00 -0.44
CA GLU A 85 -3.19 8.68 -1.55
C GLU A 85 -1.66 8.76 -1.37
N GLY A 86 -0.94 8.48 -2.43
CA GLY A 86 0.52 8.51 -2.45
C GLY A 86 1.20 7.27 -1.86
N GLN A 87 0.46 6.26 -1.43
CA GLN A 87 1.01 5.06 -0.81
C GLN A 87 0.89 3.83 -1.71
N MET A 88 1.78 2.85 -1.45
CA MET A 88 1.78 1.56 -2.12
C MET A 88 0.97 0.53 -1.34
N LEU A 89 0.27 -0.35 -2.07
CA LEU A 89 -0.44 -1.51 -1.55
C LEU A 89 -0.03 -2.74 -2.35
N TYR A 90 0.36 -3.80 -1.69
CA TYR A 90 0.61 -5.12 -2.28
C TYR A 90 0.69 -6.21 -1.21
N CYS A 91 0.37 -7.44 -1.59
CA CYS A 91 0.52 -8.60 -0.72
C CYS A 91 1.95 -9.14 -0.92
N ILE A 92 2.87 -8.73 -0.04
CA ILE A 92 4.33 -8.94 -0.22
C ILE A 92 4.67 -10.41 -0.41
N GLU A 93 4.15 -11.30 0.44
CA GLU A 93 4.40 -12.73 0.37
C GLU A 93 3.95 -13.30 -0.97
N SER A 94 2.69 -13.08 -1.34
CA SER A 94 2.13 -13.56 -2.60
C SER A 94 2.84 -12.97 -3.83
N LEU A 95 3.20 -11.69 -3.78
CA LEU A 95 3.89 -11.02 -4.89
C LEU A 95 5.26 -11.63 -5.19
N TYR A 96 6.02 -11.99 -4.14
CA TYR A 96 7.37 -12.52 -4.30
C TYR A 96 7.43 -14.03 -4.45
N LEU A 97 6.61 -14.78 -3.70
CA LEU A 97 6.56 -16.23 -3.78
C LEU A 97 5.71 -16.72 -4.94
N GLN A 98 4.87 -15.85 -5.53
CA GLN A 98 3.91 -16.16 -6.59
C GLN A 98 2.93 -17.27 -6.15
N GLU A 99 2.55 -17.24 -4.88
CA GLU A 99 1.58 -18.13 -4.23
C GLU A 99 0.27 -17.38 -3.93
N PRO A 100 -0.86 -18.09 -3.78
CA PRO A 100 -2.14 -17.48 -3.40
C PRO A 100 -2.03 -16.71 -2.09
N THR A 101 -2.66 -15.52 -2.03
CA THR A 101 -2.74 -14.72 -0.80
C THR A 101 -3.99 -15.01 0.00
N HIS A 102 -3.90 -14.96 1.32
CA HIS A 102 -5.06 -14.83 2.20
C HIS A 102 -5.37 -13.37 2.54
N LEU A 103 -4.48 -12.45 2.19
CA LEU A 103 -4.63 -11.03 2.43
C LEU A 103 -5.47 -10.41 1.32
N MET A 104 -6.64 -9.93 1.67
CA MET A 104 -7.58 -9.24 0.78
C MET A 104 -7.35 -7.74 0.82
N ALA A 105 -7.78 -7.02 -0.24
CA ALA A 105 -7.82 -5.56 -0.24
C ALA A 105 -9.20 -5.05 -0.58
N GLU A 106 -9.71 -4.13 0.25
CA GLU A 106 -11.02 -3.48 0.16
C GLU A 106 -10.86 -1.97 0.02
N ALA A 107 -11.64 -1.38 -0.87
CA ALA A 107 -11.76 0.06 -1.00
C ALA A 107 -12.74 0.61 0.05
N LEU A 108 -12.28 1.39 1.02
CA LEU A 108 -13.12 2.03 2.04
C LEU A 108 -13.86 3.27 1.52
N GLU A 109 -13.39 3.81 0.41
CA GLU A 109 -13.94 4.94 -0.35
C GLU A 109 -13.84 4.64 -1.84
N PRO A 110 -14.48 5.44 -2.74
CA PRO A 110 -14.17 5.34 -4.16
C PRO A 110 -12.66 5.51 -4.39
N LEU A 111 -12.04 4.51 -5.03
CA LEU A 111 -10.59 4.39 -5.15
C LEU A 111 -10.17 4.53 -6.59
N THR A 112 -9.12 5.32 -6.85
CA THR A 112 -8.37 5.29 -8.11
C THR A 112 -6.91 4.98 -7.82
N TYR A 113 -6.29 4.20 -8.71
CA TYR A 113 -4.94 3.71 -8.50
C TYR A 113 -4.24 3.40 -9.82
N TYR A 114 -2.93 3.22 -9.77
CA TYR A 114 -2.15 2.59 -10.83
C TYR A 114 -1.56 1.26 -10.36
N LYS A 115 -1.67 0.24 -11.22
CA LYS A 115 -0.98 -1.04 -11.05
C LYS A 115 0.39 -0.98 -11.70
N ILE A 116 1.39 -1.52 -11.02
CA ILE A 116 2.73 -1.79 -11.54
C ILE A 116 2.83 -3.31 -11.66
N PRO A 117 2.62 -3.91 -12.85
CA PRO A 117 2.64 -5.36 -13.00
C PRO A 117 4.02 -5.93 -12.69
N TYR A 118 4.08 -6.91 -11.78
CA TYR A 118 5.32 -7.46 -11.24
C TYR A 118 6.26 -8.02 -12.31
N LYS A 119 5.71 -8.77 -13.27
CA LYS A 119 6.50 -9.35 -14.36
C LYS A 119 7.11 -8.28 -15.26
N GLN A 120 6.34 -7.24 -15.62
CA GLN A 120 6.82 -6.12 -16.43
C GLN A 120 7.86 -5.30 -15.69
N MET A 121 7.61 -5.01 -14.40
CA MET A 121 8.58 -4.33 -13.55
C MET A 121 9.92 -5.09 -13.50
N ASN A 122 9.91 -6.42 -13.29
CA ASN A 122 11.13 -7.23 -13.28
C ASN A 122 11.90 -7.16 -14.61
N THR A 123 11.19 -6.98 -15.74
CA THR A 123 11.83 -6.75 -17.03
C THR A 123 12.54 -5.39 -17.08
N LEU A 124 11.90 -4.33 -16.55
CA LEU A 124 12.51 -2.99 -16.48
C LEU A 124 13.71 -2.93 -15.55
N LEU A 125 13.66 -3.64 -14.41
CA LEU A 125 14.77 -3.70 -13.47
C LEU A 125 16.07 -4.26 -14.10
N ARG A 126 15.95 -5.13 -15.11
CA ARG A 126 17.10 -5.63 -15.87
C ARG A 126 17.66 -4.60 -16.85
N GLN A 127 16.93 -3.56 -17.16
CA GLN A 127 17.28 -2.53 -18.15
C GLN A 127 17.76 -1.22 -17.53
N SER A 128 17.42 -0.97 -16.26
CA SER A 128 17.73 0.28 -15.55
C SER A 128 18.28 0.00 -14.16
N VAL A 129 19.52 0.43 -13.94
CA VAL A 129 20.14 0.44 -12.60
C VAL A 129 19.41 1.39 -11.66
N GLY A 130 18.91 2.52 -12.17
CA GLY A 130 18.15 3.50 -11.40
C GLY A 130 16.85 2.88 -10.83
N LEU A 131 16.09 2.16 -11.66
CA LEU A 131 14.88 1.45 -11.21
C LEU A 131 15.22 0.31 -10.23
N CYS A 132 16.36 -0.38 -10.37
CA CYS A 132 16.83 -1.33 -9.37
C CYS A 132 17.06 -0.63 -8.02
N GLN A 133 17.74 0.50 -8.00
CA GLN A 133 17.99 1.28 -6.79
C GLN A 133 16.68 1.77 -6.15
N TRP A 134 15.74 2.26 -6.95
CA TRP A 134 14.39 2.61 -6.49
C TRP A 134 13.72 1.42 -5.81
N ARG A 135 13.77 0.24 -6.42
CA ARG A 135 13.16 -0.96 -5.87
C ARG A 135 13.80 -1.40 -4.56
N ILE A 136 15.13 -1.32 -4.46
CA ILE A 136 15.87 -1.61 -3.22
C ILE A 136 15.42 -0.65 -2.12
N ARG A 137 15.34 0.66 -2.40
CA ARG A 137 14.89 1.66 -1.42
C ARG A 137 13.47 1.41 -0.92
N LEU A 138 12.55 1.04 -1.82
CA LEU A 138 11.19 0.66 -1.44
C LEU A 138 11.22 -0.51 -0.43
N LEU A 139 12.00 -1.56 -0.71
CA LEU A 139 12.10 -2.73 0.16
C LEU A 139 12.79 -2.46 1.50
N GLU A 140 13.81 -1.61 1.51
CA GLU A 140 14.49 -1.18 2.74
C GLU A 140 13.51 -0.47 3.68
N ILE A 141 12.70 0.43 3.15
CA ILE A 141 11.68 1.17 3.93
C ILE A 141 10.59 0.23 4.41
N ASP A 142 10.09 -0.67 3.57
CA ASP A 142 9.10 -1.66 3.96
C ASP A 142 9.62 -2.59 5.06
N GLY A 143 10.89 -3.00 4.98
CA GLY A 143 11.54 -3.79 6.03
C GLY A 143 11.58 -3.06 7.37
N VAL A 144 11.94 -1.77 7.37
CA VAL A 144 11.95 -0.94 8.59
C VAL A 144 10.53 -0.78 9.16
N ILE A 145 9.53 -0.48 8.32
CA ILE A 145 8.13 -0.35 8.75
C ILE A 145 7.62 -1.66 9.35
N SER A 146 7.93 -2.81 8.73
CA SER A 146 7.54 -4.12 9.22
C SER A 146 8.16 -4.42 10.59
N GLN A 147 9.45 -4.09 10.79
CA GLN A 147 10.11 -4.25 12.07
C GLN A 147 9.49 -3.35 13.14
N GLN A 148 9.26 -2.09 12.85
CA GLN A 148 8.62 -1.14 13.76
C GLN A 148 7.22 -1.58 14.16
N LYS A 149 6.43 -2.13 13.22
CA LYS A 149 5.10 -2.69 13.52
C LYS A 149 5.21 -3.89 14.46
N ALA A 150 6.15 -4.79 14.24
CA ALA A 150 6.36 -5.94 15.10
C ALA A 150 6.77 -5.54 16.54
N ASP A 151 7.66 -4.54 16.66
CA ASP A 151 8.10 -4.02 17.95
C ASP A 151 6.98 -3.32 18.70
N SER A 152 6.16 -2.56 18.00
CA SER A 152 4.98 -1.91 18.54
C SER A 152 3.99 -2.88 19.20
N LEU A 153 3.70 -3.98 18.54
CA LEU A 153 2.78 -4.99 19.10
C LEU A 153 3.34 -5.67 20.35
N ARG A 154 4.68 -5.65 20.54
CA ARG A 154 5.35 -6.28 21.68
C ARG A 154 5.57 -5.34 22.85
N PHE A 155 5.86 -4.07 22.60
CA PHE A 155 6.41 -3.17 23.60
C PHE A 155 5.54 -1.94 23.89
N GLU A 156 4.67 -1.53 22.95
CA GLU A 156 3.86 -0.32 23.10
C GLU A 156 2.54 -0.59 23.86
N THR A 157 2.15 0.36 24.69
CA THR A 157 0.80 0.43 25.28
C THR A 157 -0.26 0.72 24.21
N ALA A 158 -1.53 0.56 24.56
CA ALA A 158 -2.63 0.90 23.65
C ALA A 158 -2.62 2.37 23.21
N SER A 159 -2.29 3.29 24.12
CA SER A 159 -2.20 4.73 23.82
C SER A 159 -1.05 5.03 22.86
N GLU A 160 0.14 4.49 23.13
CA GLU A 160 1.31 4.67 22.25
C GLU A 160 1.07 4.10 20.84
N ARG A 161 0.44 2.92 20.73
CA ARG A 161 0.05 2.37 19.41
C ARG A 161 -0.91 3.28 18.68
N TYR A 162 -1.87 3.88 19.37
CA TYR A 162 -2.81 4.82 18.75
C TYR A 162 -2.13 6.11 18.30
N GLU A 163 -1.27 6.71 19.12
CA GLU A 163 -0.50 7.91 18.77
C GLU A 163 0.37 7.67 17.53
N ARG A 164 1.05 6.52 17.48
CA ARG A 164 1.84 6.12 16.32
C ARG A 164 0.97 5.92 15.08
N PHE A 165 -0.17 5.24 15.21
CA PHE A 165 -1.12 5.06 14.13
C PHE A 165 -1.60 6.39 13.53
N VAL A 166 -1.94 7.37 14.36
CA VAL A 166 -2.35 8.72 13.90
C VAL A 166 -1.23 9.42 13.12
N LYS A 167 0.01 9.19 13.52
CA LYS A 167 1.19 9.75 12.86
C LYS A 167 1.50 9.06 11.52
N GLU A 168 1.41 7.73 11.49
CA GLU A 168 1.74 6.92 10.32
C GLU A 168 0.61 6.88 9.27
N TYR A 169 -0.64 6.88 9.74
CA TYR A 169 -1.85 6.79 8.91
C TYR A 169 -2.83 7.93 9.18
N PRO A 170 -2.43 9.20 9.01
CA PRO A 170 -3.27 10.36 9.37
C PRO A 170 -4.60 10.37 8.62
N GLU A 171 -4.62 9.91 7.37
CA GLU A 171 -5.83 9.85 6.57
C GLU A 171 -6.75 8.68 6.98
N ALA A 172 -6.20 7.52 7.32
CA ALA A 172 -6.98 6.43 7.87
C ALA A 172 -7.56 6.79 9.25
N ALA A 173 -6.79 7.49 10.10
CA ALA A 173 -7.26 7.93 11.41
C ALA A 173 -8.50 8.84 11.34
N LYS A 174 -8.62 9.64 10.26
CA LYS A 174 -9.75 10.55 10.02
C LYS A 174 -10.93 9.85 9.33
N ARG A 175 -10.67 8.97 8.35
CA ARG A 175 -11.66 8.49 7.37
C ARG A 175 -12.07 7.02 7.56
N ALA A 176 -11.20 6.18 8.17
CA ALA A 176 -11.50 4.77 8.33
C ALA A 176 -12.56 4.51 9.43
N PRO A 177 -13.43 3.49 9.25
CA PRO A 177 -14.36 3.06 10.29
C PRO A 177 -13.61 2.60 11.57
N ASN A 178 -14.12 3.00 12.73
CA ASN A 178 -13.51 2.70 14.04
C ASN A 178 -13.26 1.20 14.26
N GLN A 179 -14.11 0.34 13.72
CA GLN A 179 -13.92 -1.11 13.83
C GLN A 179 -12.62 -1.58 13.16
N HIS A 180 -12.26 -1.02 12.00
CA HIS A 180 -11.04 -1.38 11.29
C HIS A 180 -9.80 -0.79 11.96
N ILE A 181 -9.92 0.43 12.53
CA ILE A 181 -8.83 1.04 13.32
C ILE A 181 -8.58 0.21 14.58
N ALA A 182 -9.62 -0.17 15.33
CA ALA A 182 -9.50 -1.01 16.52
C ALA A 182 -8.87 -2.37 16.18
N SER A 183 -9.32 -3.00 15.08
CA SER A 183 -8.75 -4.25 14.56
C SER A 183 -7.26 -4.11 14.24
N TYR A 184 -6.85 -3.07 13.49
CA TYR A 184 -5.44 -2.78 13.18
C TYR A 184 -4.57 -2.62 14.43
N LEU A 185 -5.11 -1.92 15.46
CA LEU A 185 -4.42 -1.65 16.73
C LEU A 185 -4.46 -2.81 17.72
N VAL A 186 -5.08 -3.93 17.34
CA VAL A 186 -5.28 -5.12 18.20
C VAL A 186 -5.92 -4.73 19.53
N MET A 187 -7.07 -4.01 19.46
CA MET A 187 -7.86 -3.59 20.63
C MET A 187 -9.35 -3.63 20.34
N THR A 188 -10.19 -3.56 21.39
CA THR A 188 -11.63 -3.43 21.23
C THR A 188 -12.04 -2.01 20.84
N ARG A 189 -13.26 -1.83 20.29
CA ARG A 189 -13.79 -0.49 19.97
C ARG A 189 -13.94 0.38 21.23
N GLU A 190 -14.28 -0.23 22.34
CA GLU A 190 -14.39 0.44 23.65
C GLU A 190 -13.03 0.92 24.13
N SER A 191 -11.97 0.09 23.97
CA SER A 191 -10.60 0.49 24.27
C SER A 191 -10.15 1.63 23.37
N LEU A 192 -10.40 1.58 22.06
CA LEU A 192 -10.11 2.67 21.14
C LEU A 192 -10.82 3.98 21.53
N SER A 193 -12.09 3.89 21.93
CA SER A 193 -12.84 5.07 22.40
C SER A 193 -12.21 5.69 23.64
N ARG A 194 -11.78 4.88 24.62
CA ARG A 194 -11.12 5.35 25.85
C ARG A 194 -9.75 5.97 25.56
N VAL A 195 -8.95 5.34 24.68
CA VAL A 195 -7.66 5.91 24.25
C VAL A 195 -7.85 7.28 23.61
N ARG A 196 -8.83 7.42 22.71
CA ARG A 196 -9.16 8.71 22.08
C ARG A 196 -9.62 9.79 23.07
N ALA A 197 -10.29 9.37 24.13
CA ALA A 197 -10.73 10.28 25.21
C ALA A 197 -9.64 10.58 26.24
N GLY A 198 -8.45 9.97 26.13
CA GLY A 198 -7.37 10.12 27.12
C GLY A 198 -7.69 9.52 28.49
N THR A 199 -8.55 8.48 28.51
CA THR A 199 -9.03 7.83 29.77
C THR A 199 -8.52 6.40 29.93
N LEU A 200 -7.47 6.02 29.19
CA LEU A 200 -6.84 4.69 29.23
C LEU A 200 -5.37 4.83 29.55
#